data_21ed132571c8731c44d97a377ef9c90a
#
_entry.id   21ed132571c8731c44d97a377ef9c90a
#
_cell.length_a   1.000
_cell.length_b   1.000
_cell.length_c   1.000
_cell.angle_alpha   90.00
_cell.angle_beta   90.00
_cell.angle_gamma   90.00
#
_symmetry.space_group_name_H-M   'P 1'
#
loop_
_entity.id
_entity.type
_entity.pdbx_description
1 polymer ?
#
loop_
_entity_poly.entity_id
_entity_poly.type
_entity_poly.pdbx_seq_one_letter_code
_entity_poly.pdbx_strand_id
1 'polypeptide(L)'
;MKFLVIWKIEIGRLSGDVLKAVLRMRDHAVPLEQSGKVIGRYHIVGSHGGAWIYDVASNDELEMLLAQSPVYNFSHYQVYPLADMTSLPVAPPAE
;
A
#
# COMPACT_ATOMS: atom_id res chain seq x y z
N MET A 1 11.76 1.70 6.47
CA MET A 1 11.74 1.48 5.00
C MET A 1 10.37 1.87 4.48
N LYS A 2 10.36 2.67 3.45
CA LYS A 2 9.11 3.16 2.87
C LYS A 2 8.80 2.45 1.56
N PHE A 3 7.51 2.15 1.37
CA PHE A 3 7.02 1.49 0.17
C PHE A 3 5.74 2.17 -0.32
N LEU A 4 5.68 2.41 -1.62
CA LEU A 4 4.41 2.70 -2.28
C LEU A 4 3.78 1.38 -2.68
N VAL A 5 2.58 1.14 -2.19
CA VAL A 5 1.82 -0.07 -2.51
C VAL A 5 0.55 0.33 -3.24
N ILE A 6 0.44 -0.12 -4.48
CA ILE A 6 -0.77 0.05 -5.27
C ILE A 6 -1.52 -1.27 -5.25
N TRP A 7 -2.78 -1.23 -4.85
CA TRP A 7 -3.63 -2.40 -4.89
C TRP A 7 -4.86 -2.12 -5.74
N LYS A 8 -5.26 -3.11 -6.53
CA LYS A 8 -6.43 -3.02 -7.41
C LYS A 8 -7.22 -4.30 -7.32
N ILE A 9 -8.54 -4.18 -7.20
CA ILE A 9 -9.46 -5.30 -7.21
C ILE A 9 -9.82 -5.61 -8.65
N GLU A 10 -9.78 -6.88 -9.02
CA GLU A 10 -10.23 -7.31 -10.34
C GLU A 10 -11.73 -7.10 -10.49
N ILE A 11 -12.14 -6.42 -11.56
CA ILE A 11 -13.55 -6.12 -11.85
C ILE A 11 -14.37 -7.41 -11.94
N GLY A 12 -13.83 -8.46 -12.53
CA GLY A 12 -14.51 -9.75 -12.65
C GLY A 12 -14.79 -10.47 -11.33
N ARG A 13 -14.21 -9.98 -10.23
CA ARG A 13 -14.39 -10.53 -8.89
C ARG A 13 -15.29 -9.68 -7.99
N LEU A 14 -15.94 -8.66 -8.53
CA LEU A 14 -16.84 -7.82 -7.74
C LEU A 14 -18.05 -8.64 -7.30
N SER A 15 -18.19 -8.80 -6.00
CA SER A 15 -19.26 -9.55 -5.34
C SER A 15 -19.60 -8.89 -4.02
N GLY A 16 -20.65 -9.36 -3.35
CA GLY A 16 -20.98 -8.87 -2.02
C GLY A 16 -19.87 -9.09 -1.01
N ASP A 17 -19.13 -10.20 -1.11
CA ASP A 17 -18.01 -10.50 -0.21
C ASP A 17 -16.84 -9.55 -0.44
N VAL A 18 -16.54 -9.22 -1.69
CA VAL A 18 -15.49 -8.26 -2.02
C VAL A 18 -15.86 -6.87 -1.52
N LEU A 19 -17.13 -6.45 -1.68
CA LEU A 19 -17.59 -5.17 -1.16
C LEU A 19 -17.46 -5.10 0.36
N LYS A 20 -17.81 -6.18 1.07
CA LYS A 20 -17.62 -6.25 2.53
C LYS A 20 -16.14 -6.14 2.90
N ALA A 21 -15.26 -6.79 2.15
CA ALA A 21 -13.82 -6.70 2.38
C ALA A 21 -13.31 -5.27 2.19
N VAL A 22 -13.76 -4.58 1.14
CA VAL A 22 -13.41 -3.18 0.90
C VAL A 22 -13.86 -2.27 2.05
N LEU A 23 -15.06 -2.48 2.56
CA LEU A 23 -15.59 -1.71 3.69
C LEU A 23 -14.76 -1.92 4.97
N ARG A 24 -14.12 -3.07 5.13
CA ARG A 24 -13.24 -3.34 6.28
C ARG A 24 -11.86 -2.71 6.15
N MET A 25 -11.50 -2.19 4.97
CA MET A 25 -10.17 -1.60 4.78
C MET A 25 -9.92 -0.42 5.70
N ARG A 26 -10.93 0.37 6.01
CA ARG A 26 -10.81 1.48 6.96
C ARG A 26 -10.42 0.97 8.34
N ASP A 27 -11.10 -0.06 8.84
CA ASP A 27 -10.83 -0.62 10.17
C ASP A 27 -9.44 -1.27 10.23
N HIS A 28 -9.02 -1.89 9.13
CA HIS A 28 -7.68 -2.42 9.00
C HIS A 28 -6.62 -1.30 9.00
N ALA A 29 -6.90 -0.19 8.36
CA ALA A 29 -5.96 0.91 8.19
C ALA A 29 -5.75 1.74 9.47
N VAL A 30 -6.80 1.96 10.26
CA VAL A 30 -6.75 2.86 11.42
C VAL A 30 -5.62 2.52 12.39
N PRO A 31 -5.44 1.27 12.88
CA PRO A 31 -4.33 0.96 13.76
C PRO A 31 -2.96 1.15 13.09
N LEU A 32 -2.86 0.90 11.80
CA LEU A 32 -1.60 1.09 11.07
C LEU A 32 -1.25 2.56 10.91
N GLU A 33 -2.24 3.42 10.70
CA GLU A 33 -2.05 4.87 10.66
C GLU A 33 -1.64 5.40 12.05
N GLN A 34 -2.30 4.93 13.10
CA GLN A 34 -2.00 5.34 14.47
C GLN A 34 -0.59 4.94 14.89
N SER A 35 -0.09 3.80 14.45
CA SER A 35 1.26 3.32 14.77
C SER A 35 2.33 3.86 13.83
N GLY A 36 1.96 4.65 12.82
CA GLY A 36 2.89 5.20 11.84
C GLY A 36 3.35 4.21 10.76
N LYS A 37 2.76 3.02 10.69
CA LYS A 37 3.11 2.03 9.67
C LYS A 37 2.49 2.32 8.31
N VAL A 38 1.39 3.05 8.28
CA VAL A 38 0.80 3.64 7.07
C VAL A 38 0.83 5.15 7.23
N ILE A 39 1.54 5.83 6.33
CA ILE A 39 1.74 7.27 6.38
C ILE A 39 0.99 8.02 5.30
N GLY A 40 0.33 7.32 4.40
CA GLY A 40 -0.52 7.92 3.38
C GLY A 40 -1.46 6.87 2.81
N ARG A 41 -2.68 7.27 2.55
CA ARG A 41 -3.72 6.42 1.99
C ARG A 41 -4.52 7.21 0.97
N TYR A 42 -4.52 6.75 -0.28
CA TYR A 42 -5.19 7.45 -1.37
C TYR A 42 -5.99 6.48 -2.22
N HIS A 43 -7.15 6.92 -2.67
CA HIS A 43 -7.91 6.22 -3.70
C HIS A 43 -7.37 6.61 -5.07
N ILE A 44 -7.21 5.64 -5.95
CA ILE A 44 -6.81 5.92 -7.33
C ILE A 44 -8.07 6.25 -8.12
N VAL A 45 -8.16 7.48 -8.61
CA VAL A 45 -9.33 7.97 -9.35
C VAL A 45 -9.59 7.07 -10.55
N GLY A 46 -10.82 6.63 -10.70
CA GLY A 46 -11.25 5.80 -11.82
C GLY A 46 -10.91 4.33 -11.70
N SER A 47 -10.42 3.87 -10.54
CA SER A 47 -10.09 2.47 -10.32
C SER A 47 -10.80 1.92 -9.09
N HIS A 48 -10.76 0.59 -8.94
CA HIS A 48 -11.23 -0.11 -7.73
C HIS A 48 -10.04 -0.46 -6.85
N GLY A 49 -9.29 0.54 -6.42
CA GLY A 49 -8.10 0.31 -5.64
C GLY A 49 -7.54 1.57 -5.00
N GLY A 50 -6.40 1.43 -4.40
CA GLY A 50 -5.75 2.51 -3.69
C GLY A 50 -4.24 2.51 -3.86
N ALA A 51 -3.64 3.62 -3.46
CA ALA A 51 -2.21 3.79 -3.36
C ALA A 51 -1.91 4.16 -1.90
N TRP A 52 -1.24 3.27 -1.20
CA TRP A 52 -0.89 3.46 0.21
C TRP A 52 0.61 3.54 0.37
N ILE A 53 1.05 4.37 1.29
CA ILE A 53 2.47 4.47 1.62
C ILE A 53 2.68 3.85 2.99
N TYR A 54 3.52 2.81 3.03
CA TYR A 54 3.89 2.09 4.25
C TYR A 54 5.28 2.54 4.71
N ASP A 55 5.44 2.64 6.01
CA ASP A 55 6.73 2.83 6.66
C ASP A 55 6.93 1.69 7.65
N VAL A 56 7.76 0.73 7.28
CA VAL A 56 7.93 -0.54 7.99
C VAL A 56 9.41 -0.85 8.21
N ALA A 57 9.69 -1.79 9.10
CA ALA A 57 11.06 -2.14 9.44
C ALA A 57 11.74 -3.03 8.40
N SER A 58 10.96 -3.80 7.64
CA SER A 58 11.52 -4.81 6.72
C SER A 58 10.52 -5.18 5.63
N ASN A 59 11.02 -5.87 4.61
CA ASN A 59 10.16 -6.48 3.58
C ASN A 59 9.21 -7.51 4.20
N ASP A 60 9.68 -8.26 5.18
CA ASP A 60 8.86 -9.29 5.83
C ASP A 60 7.70 -8.68 6.59
N GLU A 61 7.91 -7.55 7.24
CA GLU A 61 6.83 -6.84 7.92
C GLU A 61 5.79 -6.35 6.91
N LEU A 62 6.23 -5.80 5.78
CA LEU A 62 5.30 -5.37 4.73
C LEU A 62 4.46 -6.55 4.22
N GLU A 63 5.11 -7.67 3.91
CA GLU A 63 4.43 -8.89 3.45
C GLU A 63 3.36 -9.33 4.44
N MET A 64 3.69 -9.35 5.73
CA MET A 64 2.75 -9.72 6.78
C MET A 64 1.55 -8.76 6.83
N LEU A 65 1.79 -7.46 6.75
CA LEU A 65 0.72 -6.46 6.80
C LEU A 65 -0.20 -6.57 5.57
N LEU A 66 0.37 -6.80 4.39
CA LEU A 66 -0.43 -7.01 3.18
C LEU A 66 -1.25 -8.30 3.27
N ALA A 67 -0.67 -9.38 3.78
CA ALA A 67 -1.37 -10.65 3.94
C ALA A 67 -2.53 -10.57 4.93
N GLN A 68 -2.48 -9.67 5.89
CA GLN A 68 -3.55 -9.41 6.85
C GLN A 68 -4.65 -8.50 6.31
N SER A 69 -4.43 -7.88 5.16
CA SER A 69 -5.41 -6.97 4.55
C SER A 69 -6.68 -7.72 4.16
N PRO A 70 -7.88 -7.15 4.44
CA PRO A 70 -9.15 -7.77 4.05
C PRO A 70 -9.28 -8.04 2.55
N VAL A 71 -8.59 -7.27 1.71
CA VAL A 71 -8.67 -7.39 0.25
C VAL A 71 -7.51 -8.19 -0.35
N TYR A 72 -6.67 -8.80 0.47
CA TYR A 72 -5.45 -9.47 -0.02
C TYR A 72 -5.74 -10.49 -1.13
N ASN A 73 -6.74 -11.34 -0.92
CA ASN A 73 -7.07 -12.42 -1.86
C ASN A 73 -7.83 -11.95 -3.11
N PHE A 74 -8.26 -10.70 -3.12
CA PHE A 74 -9.06 -10.11 -4.20
C PHE A 74 -8.30 -9.07 -5.00
N SER A 75 -7.05 -8.79 -4.63
CA SER A 75 -6.30 -7.67 -5.17
C SER A 75 -5.04 -8.12 -5.88
N HIS A 76 -4.66 -7.35 -6.89
CA HIS A 76 -3.31 -7.35 -7.42
C HIS A 76 -2.53 -6.23 -6.75
N TYR A 77 -1.30 -6.53 -6.37
CA TYR A 77 -0.42 -5.59 -5.72
C TYR A 77 0.77 -5.22 -6.59
N GLN A 78 1.11 -3.94 -6.61
CA GLN A 78 2.37 -3.43 -7.12
C GLN A 78 3.08 -2.74 -5.97
N VAL A 79 4.30 -3.15 -5.69
CA VAL A 79 5.08 -2.66 -4.55
C VAL A 79 6.35 -1.98 -5.07
N TYR A 80 6.51 -0.73 -4.67
CA TYR A 80 7.66 0.08 -5.06
C TYR A 80 8.41 0.52 -3.82
N PRO A 81 9.66 0.07 -3.60
CA PRO A 81 10.46 0.60 -2.51
C PRO A 81 10.81 2.05 -2.81
N LEU A 82 10.75 2.89 -1.78
CA LEU A 82 11.01 4.31 -1.89
C LEU A 82 12.29 4.67 -1.15
N ALA A 83 13.10 5.50 -1.76
CA ALA A 83 14.27 6.07 -1.13
C ALA A 83 14.03 7.56 -0.86
N ASP A 84 14.56 8.07 0.23
CA ASP A 84 14.53 9.49 0.51
C ASP A 84 15.42 10.22 -0.49
N MET A 85 14.88 11.21 -1.17
CA MET A 85 15.63 11.99 -2.16
C MET A 85 16.84 12.72 -1.53
N THR A 86 16.74 13.10 -0.27
CA THR A 86 17.81 13.80 0.42
C THR A 86 18.97 12.88 0.79
N SER A 87 18.74 11.56 0.84
CA SER A 87 19.76 10.57 1.17
C SER A 87 20.42 9.94 -0.05
N LEU A 88 19.94 10.25 -1.26
CA LEU A 88 20.53 9.73 -2.48
C LEU A 88 21.85 10.45 -2.79
N PRO A 89 22.90 9.71 -3.18
CA PRO A 89 24.13 10.34 -3.64
C PRO A 89 23.85 11.15 -4.90
N VAL A 90 24.29 12.39 -4.88
CA VAL A 90 24.20 13.27 -6.06
C VAL A 90 25.52 13.16 -6.81
N ALA A 91 25.46 12.68 -8.07
CA ALA A 91 26.65 12.65 -8.90
C ALA A 91 27.10 14.10 -9.18
N PRO A 92 28.41 14.37 -9.08
CA PRO A 92 28.89 15.71 -9.43
C PRO A 92 28.59 15.99 -10.90
N PRO A 93 28.30 17.26 -11.24
CA PRO A 93 28.03 17.59 -12.64
C PRO A 93 29.22 17.23 -13.53
N ALA A 94 28.92 16.74 -14.72
CA ALA A 94 29.95 16.46 -15.71
C ALA A 94 30.60 17.77 -16.15
N GLU A 95 31.88 17.80 -16.09
CA GLU A 95 32.66 18.95 -16.52
C GLU A 95 33.10 18.84 -17.98
#